data_a51f01e0ccac1b48dfd043b8f45e996a
#
_entry.id   a51f01e0ccac1b48dfd043b8f45e996a
#
_cell.length_a   1.000
_cell.length_b   1.000
_cell.length_c   1.000
_cell.angle_alpha   90.00
_cell.angle_beta   90.00
_cell.angle_gamma   90.00
#
_symmetry.space_group_name_H-M   'P 1'
#
loop_
_entity.id
_entity.type
_entity.pdbx_description
1 polymer ?
#
loop_
_entity_poly.entity_id
_entity_poly.type
_entity_poly.pdbx_seq_one_letter_code
_entity_poly.pdbx_strand_id
1 'polypeptide(L)'
;MTFDFEKFADITASVYPQSVYSLQDALSVFRYYFEQYEKHMGRPHPAIKASQIVRICQDMPFISREYSGGLYADIDPEAYPVLIDKYFATKYRNCDRNINHFFSGRIRELRFYEELY
;
A
#
# COMPACT_ATOMS: atom_id res chain seq x y z
N MET A 1 -16.46 -13.22 -6.96
CA MET A 1 -16.43 -11.90 -7.57
C MET A 1 -15.10 -11.25 -7.28
N THR A 2 -14.39 -10.80 -8.31
CA THR A 2 -13.07 -10.20 -8.16
C THR A 2 -13.19 -8.68 -7.99
N PHE A 3 -12.14 -8.08 -7.46
CA PHE A 3 -12.03 -6.62 -7.37
C PHE A 3 -11.93 -6.04 -8.79
N ASP A 4 -12.72 -5.01 -9.09
CA ASP A 4 -12.69 -4.35 -10.40
C ASP A 4 -11.49 -3.42 -10.49
N PHE A 5 -10.34 -3.99 -10.84
CA PHE A 5 -9.09 -3.26 -10.91
C PHE A 5 -9.06 -2.25 -12.05
N GLU A 6 -9.71 -2.53 -13.17
CA GLU A 6 -9.76 -1.57 -14.29
C GLU A 6 -10.43 -0.27 -13.89
N LYS A 7 -11.58 -0.37 -13.23
CA LYS A 7 -12.29 0.80 -12.73
C LYS A 7 -11.46 1.55 -11.70
N PHE A 8 -10.82 0.82 -10.79
CA PHE A 8 -9.92 1.40 -9.79
C PHE A 8 -8.76 2.13 -10.45
N ALA A 9 -8.14 1.53 -11.47
CA ALA A 9 -7.02 2.13 -12.19
C ALA A 9 -7.43 3.42 -12.90
N ASP A 10 -8.63 3.46 -13.50
CA ASP A 10 -9.14 4.65 -14.16
C ASP A 10 -9.36 5.79 -13.15
N ILE A 11 -9.95 5.48 -12.00
CA ILE A 11 -10.14 6.48 -10.94
C ILE A 11 -8.79 6.98 -10.44
N THR A 12 -7.85 6.07 -10.19
CA THR A 12 -6.51 6.43 -9.73
C THR A 12 -5.80 7.34 -10.71
N ALA A 13 -5.88 7.02 -12.01
CA ALA A 13 -5.27 7.84 -13.05
C ALA A 13 -5.85 9.26 -13.06
N SER A 14 -7.17 9.39 -12.85
CA SER A 14 -7.85 10.69 -12.89
C SER A 14 -7.50 11.58 -11.69
N VAL A 15 -7.11 11.01 -10.56
CA VAL A 15 -6.80 11.76 -9.33
C VAL A 15 -5.32 11.70 -8.95
N TYR A 16 -4.48 11.10 -9.81
CA TYR A 16 -3.09 10.82 -9.43
C TYR A 16 -2.35 12.10 -9.07
N PRO A 17 -1.76 12.17 -7.86
CA PRO A 17 -1.04 13.36 -7.42
C PRO A 17 0.35 13.43 -8.06
N GLN A 18 1.00 14.56 -7.91
CA GLN A 18 2.42 14.65 -8.26
C GLN A 18 3.20 13.78 -7.27
N SER A 19 3.97 12.83 -7.79
CA SER A 19 4.69 11.85 -6.98
C SER A 19 5.98 11.44 -7.67
N VAL A 20 6.95 10.98 -6.88
CA VAL A 20 8.18 10.39 -7.43
C VAL A 20 7.90 9.02 -8.05
N TYR A 21 6.82 8.35 -7.66
CA TYR A 21 6.38 7.14 -8.35
C TYR A 21 5.59 7.51 -9.59
N SER A 22 5.81 6.77 -10.68
CA SER A 22 4.92 6.84 -11.83
C SER A 22 3.56 6.23 -11.47
N LEU A 23 2.53 6.57 -12.25
CA LEU A 23 1.23 5.94 -12.10
C LEU A 23 1.33 4.42 -12.18
N GLN A 24 2.15 3.90 -13.09
CA GLN A 24 2.33 2.45 -13.26
C GLN A 24 2.95 1.80 -12.04
N ASP A 25 3.93 2.44 -11.41
CA ASP A 25 4.52 1.93 -10.17
C ASP A 25 3.49 1.85 -9.06
N ALA A 26 2.69 2.91 -8.89
CA ALA A 26 1.64 2.92 -7.87
C ALA A 26 0.58 1.86 -8.13
N LEU A 27 0.14 1.72 -9.39
CA LEU A 27 -0.85 0.71 -9.75
C LEU A 27 -0.32 -0.71 -9.53
N SER A 28 0.97 -0.94 -9.75
CA SER A 28 1.61 -2.22 -9.48
C SER A 28 1.52 -2.59 -7.99
N VAL A 29 1.78 -1.62 -7.11
CA VAL A 29 1.65 -1.82 -5.66
C VAL A 29 0.21 -2.15 -5.27
N PHE A 30 -0.75 -1.38 -5.79
CA PHE A 30 -2.17 -1.62 -5.52
C PHE A 30 -2.61 -3.00 -6.00
N ARG A 31 -2.22 -3.36 -7.22
CA ARG A 31 -2.58 -4.66 -7.80
C ARG A 31 -2.10 -5.80 -6.91
N TYR A 32 -0.86 -5.75 -6.49
CA TYR A 32 -0.30 -6.79 -5.63
C TYR A 32 -1.06 -6.87 -4.30
N TYR A 33 -1.37 -5.73 -3.70
CA TYR A 33 -2.11 -5.70 -2.44
C TYR A 33 -3.49 -6.33 -2.57
N PHE A 34 -4.23 -5.96 -3.60
CA PHE A 34 -5.58 -6.49 -3.81
C PHE A 34 -5.57 -7.98 -4.12
N GLU A 35 -4.58 -8.46 -4.85
CA GLU A 35 -4.42 -9.89 -5.12
C GLU A 35 -4.15 -10.65 -3.82
N GLN A 36 -3.25 -10.16 -2.99
CA GLN A 36 -2.96 -10.78 -1.70
C GLN A 36 -4.14 -10.70 -0.74
N TYR A 37 -4.84 -9.58 -0.74
CA TYR A 37 -6.04 -9.43 0.08
C TYR A 37 -7.07 -10.49 -0.29
N GLU A 38 -7.38 -10.63 -1.56
CA GLU A 38 -8.36 -11.62 -2.02
C GLU A 38 -7.93 -13.05 -1.68
N LYS A 39 -6.64 -13.34 -1.84
CA LYS A 39 -6.06 -14.65 -1.51
C LYS A 39 -6.20 -14.97 -0.02
N HIS A 40 -5.92 -14.01 0.85
CA HIS A 40 -5.92 -14.24 2.30
C HIS A 40 -7.30 -14.10 2.93
N MET A 41 -8.14 -13.21 2.40
CA MET A 41 -9.45 -12.92 3.00
C MET A 41 -10.60 -13.67 2.33
N GLY A 42 -10.39 -14.25 1.15
CA GLY A 42 -11.41 -15.00 0.43
C GLY A 42 -12.52 -14.15 -0.15
N ARG A 43 -12.27 -12.86 -0.32
CA ARG A 43 -13.26 -11.92 -0.86
C ARG A 43 -12.53 -10.74 -1.52
N PRO A 44 -13.18 -10.01 -2.46
CA PRO A 44 -12.56 -8.84 -3.06
C PRO A 44 -12.43 -7.71 -2.04
N HIS A 45 -11.40 -6.89 -2.21
CA HIS A 45 -11.21 -5.70 -1.37
C HIS A 45 -12.36 -4.72 -1.58
N PRO A 46 -12.88 -4.07 -0.52
CA PRO A 46 -13.94 -3.08 -0.68
C PRO A 46 -13.44 -1.84 -1.43
N ALA A 47 -14.39 -1.07 -1.94
CA ALA A 47 -14.10 0.16 -2.68
C ALA A 47 -13.35 1.17 -1.80
N ILE A 48 -12.48 1.97 -2.43
CA ILE A 48 -11.65 2.96 -1.76
C ILE A 48 -12.04 4.34 -2.29
N LYS A 49 -12.21 5.29 -1.38
CA LYS A 49 -12.53 6.67 -1.75
C LYS A 49 -11.37 7.33 -2.47
N ALA A 50 -11.68 8.22 -3.42
CA ALA A 50 -10.65 8.92 -4.20
C ALA A 50 -9.67 9.68 -3.31
N SER A 51 -10.14 10.32 -2.23
CA SER A 51 -9.27 11.03 -1.28
C SER A 51 -8.27 10.10 -0.60
N GLN A 52 -8.68 8.87 -0.30
CA GLN A 52 -7.79 7.86 0.29
C GLN A 52 -6.77 7.36 -0.73
N ILE A 53 -7.17 7.19 -1.99
CA ILE A 53 -6.25 6.82 -3.06
C ILE A 53 -5.15 7.86 -3.20
N VAL A 54 -5.50 9.15 -3.22
CA VAL A 54 -4.54 10.24 -3.32
C VAL A 54 -3.55 10.20 -2.15
N ARG A 55 -4.06 10.08 -0.93
CA ARG A 55 -3.20 10.02 0.26
C ARG A 55 -2.23 8.85 0.21
N ILE A 56 -2.72 7.67 -0.16
CA ILE A 56 -1.88 6.47 -0.25
C ILE A 56 -0.80 6.66 -1.32
N CYS A 57 -1.15 7.21 -2.48
CA CYS A 57 -0.17 7.47 -3.55
C CYS A 57 0.90 8.45 -3.10
N GLN A 58 0.56 9.44 -2.30
CA GLN A 58 1.52 10.39 -1.76
C GLN A 58 2.45 9.76 -0.72
N ASP A 59 1.94 8.80 0.04
CA ASP A 59 2.71 8.14 1.10
C ASP A 59 3.61 7.01 0.60
N MET A 60 3.24 6.37 -0.51
CA MET A 60 3.95 5.19 -1.00
C MET A 60 5.47 5.34 -1.11
N PRO A 61 6.00 6.45 -1.68
CA PRO A 61 7.44 6.52 -1.92
C PRO A 61 8.29 6.74 -0.67
N PHE A 62 7.68 7.04 0.47
CA PHE A 62 8.44 7.57 1.60
C PHE A 62 8.23 6.81 2.89
N ILE A 63 9.28 6.81 3.72
CA ILE A 63 9.25 6.35 5.11
C ILE A 63 9.32 7.58 6.02
N SER A 64 8.59 7.52 7.13
CA SER A 64 8.59 8.60 8.12
C SER A 64 9.99 8.84 8.68
N ARG A 65 10.37 10.09 8.81
CA ARG A 65 11.64 10.49 9.42
C ARG A 65 11.80 9.98 10.85
N GLU A 66 10.70 9.81 11.54
CA GLU A 66 10.72 9.34 12.92
C GLU A 66 11.40 7.98 13.05
N TYR A 67 11.16 7.09 12.09
CA TYR A 67 11.77 5.76 12.10
C TYR A 67 13.16 5.72 11.49
N SER A 68 13.45 6.62 10.59
CA SER A 68 14.74 6.65 9.91
C SER A 68 15.82 7.40 10.68
N GLY A 69 15.55 7.75 11.94
CA GLY A 69 16.52 8.49 12.75
C GLY A 69 16.73 9.92 12.26
N GLY A 70 15.71 10.52 11.65
CA GLY A 70 15.79 11.85 11.09
C GLY A 70 16.14 11.88 9.61
N LEU A 71 16.52 10.76 9.03
CA LEU A 71 16.79 10.64 7.60
C LEU A 71 15.49 10.34 6.85
N TYR A 72 15.39 10.90 5.66
CA TYR A 72 14.27 10.64 4.77
C TYR A 72 14.65 9.48 3.85
N ALA A 73 13.87 8.43 3.84
CA ALA A 73 14.18 7.25 3.04
C ALA A 73 13.10 7.04 1.99
N ASP A 74 13.51 6.92 0.74
CA ASP A 74 12.62 6.52 -0.34
C ASP A 74 12.49 5.00 -0.35
N ILE A 75 11.29 4.52 -0.62
CA ILE A 75 11.02 3.09 -0.79
C ILE A 75 10.98 2.80 -2.27
N ASP A 76 11.77 1.84 -2.72
CA ASP A 76 11.69 1.33 -4.07
C ASP A 76 10.32 0.64 -4.27
N PRO A 77 9.58 0.90 -5.35
CA PRO A 77 8.32 0.20 -5.60
C PRO A 77 8.43 -1.32 -5.54
N GLU A 78 9.58 -1.87 -5.95
CA GLU A 78 9.84 -3.31 -5.94
C GLU A 78 9.95 -3.90 -4.52
N ALA A 79 10.12 -3.07 -3.50
CA ALA A 79 10.14 -3.51 -2.11
C ALA A 79 8.74 -3.84 -1.59
N TYR A 80 7.69 -3.28 -2.18
CA TYR A 80 6.33 -3.45 -1.68
C TYR A 80 5.83 -4.89 -1.63
N PRO A 81 6.10 -5.76 -2.62
CA PRO A 81 5.69 -7.16 -2.49
C PRO A 81 6.19 -7.82 -1.22
N VAL A 82 7.44 -7.57 -0.83
CA VAL A 82 8.02 -8.10 0.41
C VAL A 82 7.29 -7.55 1.63
N LEU A 83 7.05 -6.24 1.66
CA LEU A 83 6.36 -5.59 2.78
C LEU A 83 4.92 -6.08 2.91
N ILE A 84 4.23 -6.24 1.80
CA ILE A 84 2.84 -6.69 1.77
C ILE A 84 2.75 -8.15 2.21
N ASP A 85 3.64 -9.00 1.74
CA ASP A 85 3.68 -10.40 2.16
C ASP A 85 3.90 -10.50 3.67
N LYS A 86 4.83 -9.73 4.20
CA LYS A 86 5.09 -9.71 5.64
C LYS A 86 3.89 -9.21 6.42
N TYR A 87 3.21 -8.19 5.89
CA TYR A 87 2.00 -7.66 6.51
C TYR A 87 0.92 -8.75 6.64
N PHE A 88 0.66 -9.49 5.58
CA PHE A 88 -0.35 -10.55 5.62
C PHE A 88 0.08 -11.75 6.45
N ALA A 89 1.38 -11.95 6.65
CA ALA A 89 1.91 -13.00 7.53
C ALA A 89 1.88 -12.60 9.03
N THR A 90 1.71 -11.31 9.31
CA THR A 90 1.67 -10.80 10.69
C THR A 90 0.24 -10.79 11.20
N LYS A 91 0.03 -11.19 12.45
CA LYS A 91 -1.31 -11.15 13.06
C LYS A 91 -1.57 -9.77 13.65
N TYR A 92 -2.71 -9.20 13.30
CA TYR A 92 -3.19 -7.95 13.87
C TYR A 92 -4.57 -8.17 14.48
N ARG A 93 -4.74 -7.71 15.71
CA ARG A 93 -5.99 -7.90 16.44
C ARG A 93 -7.10 -7.04 15.86
N ASN A 94 -8.28 -7.63 15.63
CA ASN A 94 -9.47 -6.94 15.13
C ASN A 94 -9.21 -6.15 13.84
N CYS A 95 -8.42 -6.72 12.93
CA CYS A 95 -8.03 -6.07 11.69
C CYS A 95 -8.73 -6.71 10.51
N ASP A 96 -9.35 -5.88 9.67
CA ASP A 96 -10.00 -6.32 8.44
C ASP A 96 -9.06 -6.36 7.22
N ARG A 97 -7.79 -6.03 7.42
CA ARG A 97 -6.75 -6.02 6.38
C ARG A 97 -7.02 -5.05 5.23
N ASN A 98 -7.88 -4.05 5.44
CA ASN A 98 -8.09 -3.00 4.46
C ASN A 98 -6.76 -2.30 4.17
N ILE A 99 -6.53 -1.90 2.91
CA ILE A 99 -5.27 -1.25 2.51
C ILE A 99 -4.99 0.01 3.34
N ASN A 100 -6.03 0.68 3.82
CA ASN A 100 -5.85 1.84 4.70
C ASN A 100 -5.16 1.48 6.01
N HIS A 101 -5.35 0.25 6.51
CA HIS A 101 -4.63 -0.21 7.71
C HIS A 101 -3.14 -0.36 7.41
N PHE A 102 -2.79 -0.96 6.27
CA PHE A 102 -1.39 -1.11 5.88
C PHE A 102 -0.68 0.24 5.77
N PHE A 103 -1.36 1.24 5.21
CA PHE A 103 -0.82 2.59 5.03
C PHE A 103 -1.11 3.53 6.20
N SER A 104 -1.69 3.03 7.31
CA SER A 104 -1.99 3.86 8.47
C SER A 104 -0.86 3.80 9.50
N GLY A 105 -0.66 4.91 10.21
CA GLY A 105 0.30 4.96 11.30
C GLY A 105 1.66 4.41 10.90
N ARG A 106 2.14 3.41 11.66
CA ARG A 106 3.50 2.88 11.52
C ARG A 106 3.54 1.44 10.99
N ILE A 107 2.42 0.90 10.59
CA ILE A 107 2.33 -0.53 10.22
C ILE A 107 3.29 -0.86 9.07
N ARG A 108 3.21 -0.12 7.97
CA ARG A 108 4.06 -0.31 6.80
C ARG A 108 5.53 -0.08 7.12
N GLU A 109 5.81 0.96 7.89
CA GLU A 109 7.18 1.33 8.25
C GLU A 109 7.83 0.26 9.12
N LEU A 110 7.09 -0.33 10.07
CA LEU A 110 7.59 -1.44 10.86
C LEU A 110 7.98 -2.63 9.98
N ARG A 111 7.16 -2.97 8.99
CA ARG A 111 7.47 -4.06 8.06
C ARG A 111 8.73 -3.74 7.26
N PHE A 112 8.88 -2.48 6.84
CA PHE A 112 10.06 -2.03 6.11
C PHE A 112 11.33 -2.24 6.93
N TYR A 113 11.34 -1.80 8.18
CA TYR A 113 12.54 -1.92 9.01
C TYR A 113 12.88 -3.37 9.36
N GLU A 114 11.88 -4.21 9.57
CA GLU A 114 12.12 -5.62 9.87
C GLU A 114 12.73 -6.39 8.69
N GLU A 115 12.35 -6.04 7.46
CA GLU A 115 12.74 -6.84 6.29
C GLU A 115 13.88 -6.23 5.49
N LEU A 116 13.97 -4.91 5.41
CA LEU A 116 14.84 -4.23 4.45
C LEU A 116 15.89 -3.34 5.10
N TYR A 117 15.79 -3.09 6.37
CA TYR A 117 16.70 -2.20 7.08
C TYR A 117 17.37 -2.93 8.25
#